data_6e798332b106e50309e210e9bb789c2e
#
_entry.id   6e798332b106e50309e210e9bb789c2e
#
_cell.length_a   1.000
_cell.length_b   1.000
_cell.length_c   1.000
_cell.angle_alpha   90.00
_cell.angle_beta   90.00
_cell.angle_gamma   90.00
#
_symmetry.space_group_name_H-M   'P 1'
#
loop_
_entity.id
_entity.type
_entity.pdbx_description
1 polymer ?
#
loop_
_entity_poly.entity_id
_entity_poly.type
_entity_poly.pdbx_seq_one_letter_code
_entity_poly.pdbx_strand_id
1 'polypeptide(L)'
;EINSENYIIPGFVDLHCHGGGGFDTMDGVLAIQNMSKYHLSKGTTSLLATTWTSSFEHTFTALKDFNSLIDNNSNLIGVHLEGPFINAKKLGAQPDLTIKPSIDFIKKINEIAKIKTITLAPEIEGMEKFIPFLIDQNINVQFGHTLADSKACEKFMTSNDVSFTHLYNAMSDNHHRHPGVLSAALSNGKFAEIICDLNHVSEEAILIAKK
;
A
#
# COMPACT_ATOMS: atom_id res chain seq x y z
N GLU A 1 -15.19 -4.85 -35.49
CA GLU A 1 -14.51 -3.66 -36.07
C GLU A 1 -14.41 -2.60 -34.98
N ILE A 2 -13.19 -2.09 -34.73
CA ILE A 2 -12.94 -1.03 -33.75
C ILE A 2 -13.04 0.29 -34.50
N ASN A 3 -13.96 1.16 -34.06
CA ASN A 3 -14.13 2.45 -34.70
C ASN A 3 -12.90 3.34 -34.44
N SER A 4 -12.33 3.94 -35.48
CA SER A 4 -11.04 4.64 -35.48
C SER A 4 -10.94 5.92 -34.61
N GLU A 5 -12.01 6.31 -33.94
CA GLU A 5 -12.05 7.51 -33.08
C GLU A 5 -11.76 7.23 -31.59
N ASN A 6 -11.65 5.96 -31.20
CA ASN A 6 -11.41 5.55 -29.80
C ASN A 6 -10.06 4.86 -29.66
N TYR A 7 -9.35 5.20 -28.57
CA TYR A 7 -8.14 4.49 -28.17
C TYR A 7 -8.53 3.26 -27.33
N ILE A 8 -7.92 2.11 -27.65
CA ILE A 8 -7.95 0.94 -26.78
C ILE A 8 -6.69 0.96 -25.93
N ILE A 9 -6.87 0.98 -24.62
CA ILE A 9 -5.80 0.92 -23.64
C ILE A 9 -6.00 -0.29 -22.74
N PRO A 10 -4.93 -0.84 -22.11
CA PRO A 10 -5.08 -1.79 -21.01
C PRO A 10 -5.93 -1.18 -19.89
N GLY A 11 -6.68 -2.00 -19.16
CA GLY A 11 -7.37 -1.55 -17.96
C GLY A 11 -6.37 -1.10 -16.89
N PHE A 12 -6.82 -0.20 -16.01
CA PHE A 12 -5.99 0.31 -14.92
C PHE A 12 -5.71 -0.77 -13.88
N VAL A 13 -4.51 -0.71 -13.30
CA VAL A 13 -4.10 -1.51 -12.15
C VAL A 13 -3.99 -0.57 -10.96
N ASP A 14 -4.83 -0.75 -9.95
CA ASP A 14 -4.84 0.05 -8.74
C ASP A 14 -4.34 -0.79 -7.56
N LEU A 15 -3.17 -0.45 -7.05
CA LEU A 15 -2.49 -1.19 -5.98
C LEU A 15 -2.73 -0.61 -4.59
N HIS A 16 -3.46 0.53 -4.49
CA HIS A 16 -3.72 1.21 -3.22
C HIS A 16 -5.10 1.87 -3.24
N CYS A 17 -6.11 1.16 -2.74
CA CYS A 17 -7.49 1.62 -2.75
C CYS A 17 -8.24 1.18 -1.49
N HIS A 18 -8.58 2.13 -0.61
CA HIS A 18 -9.34 1.86 0.62
C HIS A 18 -10.83 1.67 0.39
N GLY A 19 -11.38 2.36 -0.61
CA GLY A 19 -12.82 2.33 -0.83
C GLY A 19 -13.23 2.94 -2.16
N GLY A 20 -14.53 2.93 -2.41
CA GLY A 20 -15.14 3.54 -3.61
C GLY A 20 -16.61 3.22 -3.72
N GLY A 21 -17.36 4.13 -4.39
CA GLY A 21 -18.79 3.96 -4.57
C GLY A 21 -19.62 3.94 -3.26
N GLY A 22 -19.09 4.49 -2.17
CA GLY A 22 -19.71 4.48 -0.84
C GLY A 22 -19.40 3.23 -0.01
N PHE A 23 -18.44 2.40 -0.42
CA PHE A 23 -17.99 1.19 0.29
C PHE A 23 -16.54 1.33 0.71
N ASP A 24 -16.18 0.73 1.85
CA ASP A 24 -14.82 0.70 2.41
C ASP A 24 -14.35 -0.75 2.58
N THR A 25 -13.05 -0.98 2.44
CA THR A 25 -12.44 -2.31 2.64
C THR A 25 -12.70 -2.86 4.05
N MET A 26 -12.76 -1.98 5.06
CA MET A 26 -12.98 -2.39 6.44
C MET A 26 -14.44 -2.71 6.78
N ASP A 27 -15.38 -2.48 5.87
CA ASP A 27 -16.81 -2.83 6.04
C ASP A 27 -17.11 -4.30 5.70
N GLY A 28 -16.09 -5.07 5.34
CA GLY A 28 -16.20 -6.52 5.11
C GLY A 28 -16.38 -6.93 3.66
N VAL A 29 -16.43 -8.25 3.44
CA VAL A 29 -16.32 -8.87 2.11
C VAL A 29 -17.36 -8.41 1.10
N LEU A 30 -18.59 -8.12 1.53
CA LEU A 30 -19.64 -7.62 0.63
C LEU A 30 -19.36 -6.17 0.20
N ALA A 31 -18.83 -5.34 1.07
CA ALA A 31 -18.42 -3.99 0.73
C ALA A 31 -17.23 -4.01 -0.24
N ILE A 32 -16.22 -4.85 0.01
CA ILE A 32 -15.09 -5.07 -0.89
C ILE A 32 -15.58 -5.50 -2.30
N GLN A 33 -16.53 -6.42 -2.38
CA GLN A 33 -17.10 -6.84 -3.66
C GLN A 33 -17.78 -5.69 -4.40
N ASN A 34 -18.54 -4.86 -3.71
CA ASN A 34 -19.24 -3.73 -4.33
C ASN A 34 -18.25 -2.62 -4.73
N MET A 35 -17.24 -2.32 -3.90
CA MET A 35 -16.13 -1.43 -4.24
C MET A 35 -15.42 -1.92 -5.51
N SER A 36 -15.10 -3.21 -5.59
CA SER A 36 -14.45 -3.83 -6.74
C SER A 36 -15.28 -3.64 -8.03
N LYS A 37 -16.59 -3.90 -8.00
CA LYS A 37 -17.50 -3.66 -9.13
C LYS A 37 -17.55 -2.18 -9.53
N TYR A 38 -17.55 -1.27 -8.56
CA TYR A 38 -17.53 0.16 -8.82
C TYR A 38 -16.26 0.56 -9.58
N HIS A 39 -15.07 0.16 -9.10
CA HIS A 39 -13.81 0.45 -9.78
C HIS A 39 -13.70 -0.21 -11.15
N LEU A 40 -14.19 -1.44 -11.30
CA LEU A 40 -14.26 -2.10 -12.60
C LEU A 40 -15.12 -1.30 -13.61
N SER A 41 -16.23 -0.73 -13.16
CA SER A 41 -17.09 0.14 -14.01
C SER A 41 -16.38 1.45 -14.44
N LYS A 42 -15.27 1.82 -13.76
CA LYS A 42 -14.43 2.98 -14.08
C LYS A 42 -13.15 2.62 -14.84
N GLY A 43 -12.99 1.35 -15.21
CA GLY A 43 -11.86 0.87 -16.01
C GLY A 43 -10.70 0.25 -15.22
N THR A 44 -10.82 0.07 -13.90
CA THR A 44 -9.82 -0.63 -13.09
C THR A 44 -10.03 -2.13 -13.18
N THR A 45 -9.16 -2.82 -13.90
CA THR A 45 -9.25 -4.26 -14.17
C THR A 45 -8.45 -5.12 -13.21
N SER A 46 -7.61 -4.50 -12.36
CA SER A 46 -6.88 -5.16 -11.29
C SER A 46 -6.82 -4.23 -10.07
N LEU A 47 -7.22 -4.73 -8.90
CA LEU A 47 -7.36 -3.94 -7.68
C LEU A 47 -6.82 -4.70 -6.47
N LEU A 48 -6.02 -4.04 -5.63
CA LEU A 48 -5.75 -4.46 -4.27
C LEU A 48 -6.72 -3.74 -3.31
N ALA A 49 -7.48 -4.50 -2.53
CA ALA A 49 -8.26 -3.94 -1.44
C ALA A 49 -7.32 -3.52 -0.32
N THR A 50 -7.29 -2.22 0.02
CA THR A 50 -6.35 -1.68 1.01
C THR A 50 -7.04 -1.50 2.36
N THR A 51 -6.44 -2.08 3.42
CA THR A 51 -6.94 -1.94 4.79
C THR A 51 -6.47 -0.64 5.42
N TRP A 52 -7.23 -0.13 6.39
CA TRP A 52 -6.77 0.87 7.35
C TRP A 52 -6.05 0.21 8.53
N THR A 53 -5.14 0.94 9.18
CA THR A 53 -4.58 0.54 10.48
C THR A 53 -5.69 0.23 11.47
N SER A 54 -5.71 -0.98 12.02
CA SER A 54 -6.78 -1.42 12.93
C SER A 54 -6.30 -2.54 13.85
N SER A 55 -7.16 -2.97 14.80
CA SER A 55 -6.91 -4.15 15.61
C SER A 55 -6.85 -5.42 14.73
N PHE A 56 -6.21 -6.46 15.25
CA PHE A 56 -6.19 -7.75 14.56
C PHE A 56 -7.61 -8.27 14.32
N GLU A 57 -8.46 -8.21 15.32
CA GLU A 57 -9.83 -8.72 15.27
C GLU A 57 -10.68 -8.01 14.23
N HIS A 58 -10.53 -6.69 14.11
CA HIS A 58 -11.26 -5.91 13.11
C HIS A 58 -10.74 -6.20 11.71
N THR A 59 -9.41 -6.19 11.51
CA THR A 59 -8.79 -6.54 10.21
C THR A 59 -9.17 -7.96 9.79
N PHE A 60 -9.12 -8.93 10.71
CA PHE A 60 -9.52 -10.30 10.44
C PHE A 60 -10.99 -10.41 10.04
N THR A 61 -11.87 -9.70 10.74
CA THR A 61 -13.32 -9.71 10.45
C THR A 61 -13.61 -9.07 9.09
N ALA A 62 -12.97 -7.94 8.79
CA ALA A 62 -13.15 -7.23 7.50
C ALA A 62 -12.71 -8.09 6.30
N LEU A 63 -11.63 -8.87 6.46
CA LEU A 63 -11.06 -9.70 5.41
C LEU A 63 -11.55 -11.16 5.41
N LYS A 64 -12.41 -11.53 6.37
CA LYS A 64 -12.95 -12.90 6.44
C LYS A 64 -13.64 -13.26 5.12
N ASP A 65 -13.34 -14.44 4.60
CA ASP A 65 -13.86 -14.95 3.33
C ASP A 65 -13.38 -14.18 2.06
N PHE A 66 -12.38 -13.29 2.17
CA PHE A 66 -11.85 -12.51 1.04
C PHE A 66 -11.37 -13.40 -0.12
N ASN A 67 -10.71 -14.52 0.17
CA ASN A 67 -10.20 -15.41 -0.87
C ASN A 67 -11.31 -15.93 -1.79
N SER A 68 -12.54 -16.08 -1.28
CA SER A 68 -13.68 -16.50 -2.10
C SER A 68 -14.06 -15.47 -3.20
N LEU A 69 -13.72 -14.20 -3.02
CA LEU A 69 -13.95 -13.16 -4.02
C LEU A 69 -12.98 -13.27 -5.20
N ILE A 70 -11.71 -13.64 -4.94
CA ILE A 70 -10.70 -13.81 -5.99
C ILE A 70 -11.08 -14.97 -6.89
N ASP A 71 -11.54 -16.08 -6.33
CA ASP A 71 -11.91 -17.29 -7.07
C ASP A 71 -13.13 -17.08 -7.98
N ASN A 72 -13.97 -16.09 -7.72
CA ASN A 72 -15.19 -15.78 -8.44
C ASN A 72 -15.02 -14.78 -9.61
N ASN A 73 -13.84 -14.73 -10.23
CA ASN A 73 -13.60 -13.93 -11.44
C ASN A 73 -13.77 -12.41 -11.23
N SER A 74 -13.36 -11.89 -10.08
CA SER A 74 -13.36 -10.47 -9.76
C SER A 74 -12.09 -9.79 -10.29
N ASN A 75 -12.07 -8.45 -10.34
CA ASN A 75 -10.86 -7.69 -10.59
C ASN A 75 -9.96 -7.55 -9.33
N LEU A 76 -10.33 -8.19 -8.22
CA LEU A 76 -9.50 -8.25 -7.01
C LEU A 76 -8.33 -9.22 -7.20
N ILE A 77 -7.12 -8.76 -6.91
CA ILE A 77 -5.89 -9.55 -7.05
C ILE A 77 -5.21 -9.86 -5.71
N GLY A 78 -5.72 -9.31 -4.61
CA GLY A 78 -5.22 -9.51 -3.26
C GLY A 78 -5.51 -8.31 -2.35
N VAL A 79 -4.80 -8.28 -1.25
CA VAL A 79 -4.89 -7.22 -0.22
C VAL A 79 -3.58 -6.43 -0.17
N HIS A 80 -3.72 -5.12 -0.02
CA HIS A 80 -2.67 -4.24 0.46
C HIS A 80 -2.93 -3.96 1.96
N LEU A 81 -2.05 -4.43 2.82
CA LEU A 81 -2.13 -4.19 4.25
C LEU A 81 -1.42 -2.87 4.58
N GLU A 82 -2.14 -1.76 4.70
CA GLU A 82 -1.56 -0.48 5.10
C GLU A 82 -1.58 -0.33 6.62
N GLY A 83 -0.41 -0.44 7.22
CA GLY A 83 -0.28 -0.60 8.66
C GLY A 83 -0.65 -2.04 9.10
N PRO A 84 -0.79 -2.30 10.39
CA PRO A 84 -0.64 -1.40 11.56
C PRO A 84 0.83 -1.18 12.01
N PHE A 85 1.83 -1.64 11.28
CA PHE A 85 3.26 -1.57 11.61
C PHE A 85 3.88 -0.24 11.14
N ILE A 86 3.22 0.88 11.43
CA ILE A 86 3.55 2.23 11.00
C ILE A 86 3.90 3.12 12.20
N ASN A 87 4.51 4.28 11.94
CA ASN A 87 4.92 5.19 12.99
C ASN A 87 3.75 6.08 13.46
N ALA A 88 3.42 6.00 14.76
CA ALA A 88 2.34 6.78 15.37
C ALA A 88 2.49 8.32 15.24
N LYS A 89 3.68 8.82 14.88
CA LYS A 89 3.90 10.24 14.61
C LYS A 89 3.69 10.63 13.14
N LYS A 90 3.38 9.66 12.27
CA LYS A 90 3.15 9.85 10.83
C LYS A 90 1.86 9.17 10.36
N LEU A 91 0.84 9.20 11.19
CA LEU A 91 -0.45 8.55 10.92
C LEU A 91 -1.16 9.06 9.66
N GLY A 92 -1.03 10.36 9.33
CA GLY A 92 -1.86 10.92 8.27
C GLY A 92 -3.33 10.72 8.60
N ALA A 93 -4.07 10.01 7.74
CA ALA A 93 -5.47 9.65 7.96
C ALA A 93 -5.64 8.31 8.74
N GLN A 94 -4.56 7.58 9.04
CA GLN A 94 -4.62 6.31 9.73
C GLN A 94 -5.03 6.47 11.21
N PRO A 95 -5.87 5.59 11.77
CA PRO A 95 -6.15 5.55 13.21
C PRO A 95 -4.90 5.27 14.03
N ASP A 96 -4.84 5.79 15.26
CA ASP A 96 -3.74 5.53 16.21
C ASP A 96 -3.92 4.15 16.89
N LEU A 97 -3.79 3.10 16.08
CA LEU A 97 -3.85 1.69 16.47
C LEU A 97 -2.60 0.95 16.02
N THR A 98 -1.46 1.65 16.02
CA THR A 98 -0.18 1.10 15.59
C THR A 98 0.33 0.03 16.56
N ILE A 99 0.96 -1.02 16.04
CA ILE A 99 1.55 -2.10 16.82
C ILE A 99 2.97 -2.42 16.36
N LYS A 100 3.72 -3.13 17.20
CA LYS A 100 5.03 -3.68 16.81
C LYS A 100 4.87 -4.79 15.75
N PRO A 101 5.91 -5.03 14.92
CA PRO A 101 5.92 -6.09 13.91
C PRO A 101 5.50 -7.45 14.50
N SER A 102 4.58 -8.14 13.83
CA SER A 102 4.06 -9.43 14.26
C SER A 102 3.93 -10.42 13.09
N ILE A 103 4.81 -11.41 13.06
CA ILE A 103 4.77 -12.50 12.07
C ILE A 103 3.47 -13.31 12.20
N ASP A 104 2.99 -13.52 13.42
CA ASP A 104 1.75 -14.27 13.68
C ASP A 104 0.53 -13.53 13.09
N PHE A 105 0.48 -12.21 13.21
CA PHE A 105 -0.54 -11.37 12.56
C PHE A 105 -0.56 -11.62 11.04
N ILE A 106 0.60 -11.52 10.38
CA ILE A 106 0.71 -11.72 8.93
C ILE A 106 0.26 -13.12 8.52
N LYS A 107 0.72 -14.16 9.21
CA LYS A 107 0.35 -15.55 8.89
C LYS A 107 -1.16 -15.74 8.94
N LYS A 108 -1.81 -15.30 10.03
CA LYS A 108 -3.25 -15.47 10.22
C LYS A 108 -4.08 -14.68 9.18
N ILE A 109 -3.67 -13.45 8.85
CA ILE A 109 -4.37 -12.69 7.81
C ILE A 109 -4.15 -13.33 6.43
N ASN A 110 -2.93 -13.78 6.11
CA ASN A 110 -2.62 -14.37 4.82
C ASN A 110 -3.32 -15.72 4.55
N GLU A 111 -3.78 -16.41 5.60
CA GLU A 111 -4.62 -17.60 5.48
C GLU A 111 -6.01 -17.29 4.91
N ILE A 112 -6.59 -16.15 5.25
CA ILE A 112 -7.96 -15.75 4.86
C ILE A 112 -8.01 -14.76 3.71
N ALA A 113 -6.94 -13.98 3.53
CA ALA A 113 -6.84 -12.94 2.51
C ALA A 113 -5.39 -12.82 2.04
N LYS A 114 -5.14 -13.09 0.76
CA LYS A 114 -3.79 -13.07 0.21
C LYS A 114 -3.20 -11.66 0.23
N ILE A 115 -2.26 -11.43 1.15
CA ILE A 115 -1.51 -10.18 1.21
C ILE A 115 -0.52 -10.14 0.04
N LYS A 116 -0.62 -9.11 -0.80
CA LYS A 116 0.28 -8.85 -1.93
C LYS A 116 1.26 -7.74 -1.62
N THR A 117 0.80 -6.74 -0.89
CA THR A 117 1.59 -5.55 -0.55
C THR A 117 1.36 -5.21 0.92
N ILE A 118 2.39 -4.69 1.56
CA ILE A 118 2.31 -4.16 2.92
C ILE A 118 3.01 -2.81 3.01
N THR A 119 2.36 -1.82 3.62
CA THR A 119 2.97 -0.55 3.99
C THR A 119 3.39 -0.58 5.45
N LEU A 120 4.64 -0.22 5.71
CA LEU A 120 5.23 -0.21 7.06
C LEU A 120 6.31 0.87 7.22
N ALA A 121 6.69 1.16 8.48
CA ALA A 121 7.74 2.08 8.84
C ALA A 121 9.03 1.32 9.20
N PRO A 122 10.10 1.42 8.38
CA PRO A 122 11.29 0.57 8.52
C PRO A 122 12.13 0.85 9.77
N GLU A 123 11.92 1.98 10.45
CA GLU A 123 12.63 2.36 11.69
C GLU A 123 12.07 1.69 12.95
N ILE A 124 10.92 1.02 12.87
CA ILE A 124 10.31 0.36 14.04
C ILE A 124 11.16 -0.84 14.47
N GLU A 125 11.34 -0.98 15.78
CA GLU A 125 12.08 -2.09 16.37
C GLU A 125 11.50 -3.45 15.92
N GLY A 126 12.38 -4.35 15.44
CA GLY A 126 12.02 -5.69 14.96
C GLY A 126 11.90 -5.81 13.45
N MET A 127 11.97 -4.71 12.70
CA MET A 127 11.88 -4.72 11.23
C MET A 127 13.02 -5.50 10.57
N GLU A 128 14.19 -5.61 11.19
CA GLU A 128 15.33 -6.38 10.67
C GLU A 128 15.03 -7.87 10.45
N LYS A 129 14.10 -8.43 11.21
CA LYS A 129 13.63 -9.81 11.04
C LYS A 129 12.30 -9.88 10.27
N PHE A 130 11.48 -8.86 10.41
CA PHE A 130 10.14 -8.83 9.84
C PHE A 130 10.15 -8.59 8.33
N ILE A 131 10.95 -7.63 7.84
CA ILE A 131 11.03 -7.33 6.40
C ILE A 131 11.55 -8.51 5.60
N PRO A 132 12.67 -9.19 5.95
CA PRO A 132 13.09 -10.40 5.24
C PRO A 132 12.03 -11.49 5.24
N PHE A 133 11.34 -11.71 6.36
CA PHE A 133 10.22 -12.68 6.42
C PHE A 133 9.12 -12.33 5.40
N LEU A 134 8.71 -11.07 5.26
CA LEU A 134 7.70 -10.64 4.30
C LEU A 134 8.13 -10.90 2.86
N ILE A 135 9.38 -10.59 2.52
CA ILE A 135 9.98 -10.84 1.21
C ILE A 135 9.99 -12.34 0.89
N ASP A 136 10.38 -13.18 1.84
CA ASP A 136 10.35 -14.65 1.70
C ASP A 136 8.93 -15.20 1.47
N GLN A 137 7.90 -14.46 1.92
CA GLN A 137 6.49 -14.80 1.65
C GLN A 137 5.97 -14.23 0.32
N ASN A 138 6.82 -13.61 -0.50
CA ASN A 138 6.45 -12.88 -1.73
C ASN A 138 5.43 -11.77 -1.48
N ILE A 139 5.56 -11.07 -0.36
CA ILE A 139 4.79 -9.87 -0.04
C ILE A 139 5.66 -8.66 -0.41
N ASN A 140 5.15 -7.79 -1.28
CA ASN A 140 5.82 -6.56 -1.65
C ASN A 140 5.83 -5.59 -0.46
N VAL A 141 7.01 -5.13 -0.05
CA VAL A 141 7.18 -4.21 1.07
C VAL A 141 7.26 -2.78 0.55
N GLN A 142 6.45 -1.90 1.13
CA GLN A 142 6.46 -0.47 0.85
C GLN A 142 6.76 0.31 2.12
N PHE A 143 7.60 1.34 2.00
CA PHE A 143 7.86 2.28 3.09
C PHE A 143 6.90 3.45 3.00
N GLY A 144 6.13 3.65 4.06
CA GLY A 144 5.16 4.72 4.24
C GLY A 144 4.84 4.93 5.71
N HIS A 145 4.18 6.04 6.04
CA HIS A 145 3.82 6.38 7.42
C HIS A 145 5.01 6.28 8.38
N THR A 146 6.12 6.94 8.02
CA THR A 146 7.45 6.68 8.61
C THR A 146 8.23 7.97 8.86
N LEU A 147 9.06 7.95 9.90
CA LEU A 147 10.07 8.96 10.21
C LEU A 147 11.50 8.45 9.94
N ALA A 148 11.65 7.31 9.25
CA ALA A 148 12.97 6.78 8.92
C ALA A 148 13.85 7.83 8.22
N ASP A 149 15.14 7.79 8.48
CA ASP A 149 16.14 8.46 7.64
C ASP A 149 16.49 7.59 6.41
N SER A 150 17.20 8.16 5.44
CA SER A 150 17.57 7.45 4.23
C SER A 150 18.42 6.20 4.51
N LYS A 151 19.26 6.23 5.54
CA LYS A 151 20.13 5.11 5.91
C LYS A 151 19.34 3.93 6.46
N ALA A 152 18.27 4.19 7.22
CA ALA A 152 17.35 3.14 7.67
C ALA A 152 16.66 2.45 6.50
N CYS A 153 16.27 3.22 5.46
CA CYS A 153 15.68 2.67 4.23
C CYS A 153 16.71 1.84 3.42
N GLU A 154 17.92 2.37 3.23
CA GLU A 154 18.98 1.75 2.43
C GLU A 154 19.35 0.34 2.90
N LYS A 155 19.25 0.05 4.21
CA LYS A 155 19.48 -1.29 4.75
C LYS A 155 18.63 -2.37 4.08
N PHE A 156 17.45 -2.02 3.62
CA PHE A 156 16.47 -2.95 3.03
C PHE A 156 16.32 -2.80 1.51
N MET A 157 16.85 -1.72 0.92
CA MET A 157 16.72 -1.43 -0.52
C MET A 157 17.69 -2.24 -1.38
N THR A 158 18.65 -2.94 -0.81
CA THR A 158 19.70 -3.68 -1.53
C THR A 158 19.16 -4.86 -2.34
N SER A 159 18.01 -5.40 -1.96
CA SER A 159 17.38 -6.57 -2.59
C SER A 159 16.43 -6.26 -3.75
N ASN A 160 16.18 -4.99 -4.05
CA ASN A 160 15.24 -4.52 -5.07
C ASN A 160 13.74 -4.74 -4.79
N ASP A 161 13.39 -5.20 -3.61
CA ASP A 161 12.06 -5.69 -3.28
C ASP A 161 11.26 -4.69 -2.42
N VAL A 162 11.75 -3.44 -2.31
CA VAL A 162 11.12 -2.38 -1.54
C VAL A 162 10.69 -1.24 -2.45
N SER A 163 9.47 -0.75 -2.23
CA SER A 163 8.88 0.42 -2.87
C SER A 163 8.42 1.46 -1.84
N PHE A 164 7.75 2.53 -2.28
CA PHE A 164 7.37 3.63 -1.41
C PHE A 164 5.89 3.94 -1.60
N THR A 165 5.15 4.02 -0.51
CA THR A 165 3.72 4.30 -0.48
C THR A 165 3.50 5.80 -0.62
N HIS A 166 2.54 6.23 -1.46
CA HIS A 166 2.05 7.62 -1.64
C HIS A 166 3.13 8.69 -1.38
N LEU A 167 4.15 8.69 -2.23
CA LEU A 167 5.34 9.56 -2.15
C LEU A 167 4.98 10.99 -1.72
N TYR A 168 5.77 11.60 -0.86
CA TYR A 168 5.59 12.88 -0.14
C TYR A 168 4.65 12.81 1.06
N ASN A 169 3.62 11.95 1.06
CA ASN A 169 2.61 11.93 2.11
C ASN A 169 3.04 11.05 3.29
N ALA A 170 2.82 11.54 4.51
CA ALA A 170 3.08 10.83 5.76
C ALA A 170 4.48 10.20 5.86
N MET A 171 5.52 10.84 5.33
CA MET A 171 6.92 10.38 5.38
C MET A 171 7.88 11.50 5.81
N SER A 172 9.12 11.17 6.11
CA SER A 172 10.19 12.12 6.40
C SER A 172 10.69 12.79 5.12
N ASP A 173 11.04 14.08 5.23
CA ASP A 173 11.28 14.98 4.11
C ASP A 173 12.63 14.77 3.38
N ASN A 174 12.77 15.44 2.23
CA ASN A 174 14.03 15.60 1.53
C ASN A 174 14.80 16.81 2.06
N HIS A 175 15.49 16.63 3.20
CA HIS A 175 16.31 17.70 3.78
C HIS A 175 17.79 17.51 3.42
N HIS A 176 18.44 18.58 2.94
CA HIS A 176 19.81 18.54 2.38
C HIS A 176 20.92 18.04 3.35
N ARG A 177 20.71 18.09 4.67
CA ARG A 177 21.63 17.55 5.70
C ARG A 177 21.07 16.37 6.50
N HIS A 178 19.76 16.18 6.46
CA HIS A 178 19.04 15.13 7.19
C HIS A 178 18.07 14.41 6.22
N PRO A 179 18.62 13.66 5.25
CA PRO A 179 17.80 13.02 4.24
C PRO A 179 16.88 11.97 4.85
N GLY A 180 15.58 12.09 4.56
CA GLY A 180 14.55 11.17 5.02
C GLY A 180 14.19 10.12 3.97
N VAL A 181 13.05 9.47 4.17
CA VAL A 181 12.50 8.46 3.24
C VAL A 181 12.28 9.04 1.86
N LEU A 182 11.80 10.29 1.76
CA LEU A 182 11.62 10.95 0.46
C LEU A 182 12.95 11.06 -0.30
N SER A 183 14.05 11.34 0.40
CA SER A 183 15.38 11.36 -0.23
C SER A 183 15.78 9.98 -0.74
N ALA A 184 15.58 8.93 0.06
CA ALA A 184 15.88 7.55 -0.34
C ALA A 184 15.04 7.13 -1.57
N ALA A 185 13.76 7.48 -1.59
CA ALA A 185 12.86 7.18 -2.70
C ALA A 185 13.29 7.87 -3.99
N LEU A 186 13.57 9.17 -3.94
CA LEU A 186 13.94 9.97 -5.13
C LEU A 186 15.34 9.67 -5.66
N SER A 187 16.28 9.21 -4.81
CA SER A 187 17.66 8.92 -5.23
C SER A 187 17.86 7.48 -5.70
N ASN A 188 17.26 6.52 -5.01
CA ASN A 188 17.56 5.10 -5.18
C ASN A 188 16.31 4.21 -5.33
N GLY A 189 15.10 4.78 -5.17
CA GLY A 189 13.85 4.03 -5.30
C GLY A 189 13.61 3.59 -6.74
N LYS A 190 13.17 2.34 -6.93
CA LYS A 190 12.79 1.83 -8.25
C LYS A 190 11.31 2.05 -8.53
N PHE A 191 10.48 1.98 -7.51
CA PHE A 191 9.04 2.13 -7.59
C PHE A 191 8.54 2.96 -6.43
N ALA A 192 7.62 3.86 -6.71
CA ALA A 192 6.89 4.63 -5.72
C ALA A 192 5.46 4.87 -6.21
N GLU A 193 4.50 4.83 -5.31
CA GLU A 193 3.16 5.32 -5.56
C GLU A 193 3.13 6.85 -5.39
N ILE A 194 2.28 7.52 -6.15
CA ILE A 194 2.05 8.96 -6.02
C ILE A 194 0.58 9.28 -6.25
N ILE A 195 0.02 10.17 -5.44
CA ILE A 195 -1.36 10.64 -5.56
C ILE A 195 -1.37 11.91 -6.41
N CYS A 196 -1.70 11.77 -7.70
CA CYS A 196 -1.62 12.85 -8.70
C CYS A 196 -2.93 13.64 -8.81
N ASP A 197 -3.63 13.91 -7.70
CA ASP A 197 -4.90 14.64 -7.68
C ASP A 197 -4.76 16.17 -7.54
N LEU A 198 -3.52 16.67 -7.47
CA LEU A 198 -3.15 18.06 -7.27
C LEU A 198 -3.60 18.66 -5.92
N ASN A 199 -4.13 17.84 -5.01
CA ASN A 199 -4.45 18.20 -3.64
C ASN A 199 -3.43 17.62 -2.66
N HIS A 200 -3.08 16.32 -2.82
CA HIS A 200 -2.07 15.64 -2.00
C HIS A 200 -0.65 15.99 -2.44
N VAL A 201 -0.43 16.14 -3.74
CA VAL A 201 0.88 16.45 -4.32
C VAL A 201 0.73 17.51 -5.41
N SER A 202 1.53 18.58 -5.34
CA SER A 202 1.53 19.64 -6.35
C SER A 202 2.12 19.18 -7.68
N GLU A 203 1.82 19.90 -8.74
CA GLU A 203 2.35 19.62 -10.08
C GLU A 203 3.89 19.61 -10.09
N GLU A 204 4.53 20.56 -9.41
CA GLU A 204 6.00 20.66 -9.35
C GLU A 204 6.61 19.44 -8.67
N ALA A 205 6.00 18.95 -7.58
CA ALA A 205 6.46 17.76 -6.87
C ALA A 205 6.28 16.49 -7.72
N ILE A 206 5.18 16.37 -8.47
CA ILE A 206 4.95 15.29 -9.45
C ILE A 206 6.03 15.31 -10.53
N LEU A 207 6.35 16.50 -11.08
CA LEU A 207 7.38 16.66 -12.09
C LEU A 207 8.79 16.33 -11.58
N ILE A 208 9.08 16.59 -10.30
CA ILE A 208 10.35 16.19 -9.65
C ILE A 208 10.41 14.65 -9.52
N ALA A 209 9.33 14.01 -9.07
CA ALA A 209 9.29 12.56 -8.92
C ALA A 209 9.39 11.80 -10.24
N LYS A 210 8.98 12.41 -11.36
CA LYS A 210 9.02 11.82 -12.71
C LYS A 210 10.43 11.78 -13.30
N LYS A 211 11.37 12.59 -12.84
CA LYS A 211 12.75 12.67 -13.35
C LYS A 211 13.61 11.51 -12.89
#